data_d21361a8377d2fa1c2d5b92f815795a9
#
_entry.id   d21361a8377d2fa1c2d5b92f815795a9
#
_cell.length_a   1.000
_cell.length_b   1.000
_cell.length_c   1.000
_cell.angle_alpha   90.00
_cell.angle_beta   90.00
_cell.angle_gamma   90.00
#
_symmetry.space_group_name_H-M   'P 1'
#
loop_
_entity.id
_entity.type
_entity.pdbx_description
1 polymer ?
#
loop_
_entity_poly.entity_id
_entity_poly.type
_entity_poly.pdbx_seq_one_letter_code
_entity_poly.pdbx_strand_id
1 'polypeptide(L)'
;APEDAEAFIAAANAENLEAYQVAVVTKEPRMVMEWNGAVIADLSREFLNTNGAVKHAAVRVAEKERAELAKPRFGSLRDMAASLKCASRRGLAERFDSTVGAGSVLMPFGGKTQRTPAQVMAAVFPVLPGQATDQASVMAWGCDPEQTSVDPYIGAYNAVYTSMAKLVAAGADYKKAYLSFQEFFEKLRNEPERWGKPFSALLGTVDAQLELGAAAIGGKDSMSGTFLDLDVPPTLISFAVAPLKTGDVLSPEFKEAGHPVYLFYGADTESLKAAWEALHTLALNGKVRAAWAVENGLSEAVMNMSFGNRIGFAAENMSVSYTHLRAHET
;
A
#
# COMPACT_ATOMS: atom_id res chain seq x y z
N ALA A 1 -17.08 -16.53 -22.07
CA ALA A 1 -16.88 -17.81 -22.76
C ALA A 1 -17.36 -17.71 -24.20
N PRO A 2 -17.03 -18.64 -25.13
CA PRO A 2 -17.50 -18.56 -26.53
C PRO A 2 -19.03 -18.48 -26.65
N GLU A 3 -19.73 -19.20 -25.79
CA GLU A 3 -21.22 -19.18 -25.73
C GLU A 3 -21.81 -17.83 -25.31
N ASP A 4 -21.03 -16.98 -24.66
CA ASP A 4 -21.46 -15.67 -24.17
C ASP A 4 -21.18 -14.54 -25.20
N ALA A 5 -20.47 -14.81 -26.29
CA ALA A 5 -19.97 -13.80 -27.22
C ALA A 5 -21.10 -12.97 -27.85
N GLU A 6 -22.15 -13.62 -28.31
CA GLU A 6 -23.29 -12.93 -28.90
C GLU A 6 -24.05 -12.06 -27.88
N ALA A 7 -24.25 -12.57 -26.66
CA ALA A 7 -24.90 -11.82 -25.60
C ALA A 7 -24.05 -10.60 -25.17
N PHE A 8 -22.74 -10.75 -25.13
CA PHE A 8 -21.81 -9.64 -24.84
C PHE A 8 -21.88 -8.55 -25.92
N ILE A 9 -21.80 -8.95 -27.18
CA ILE A 9 -21.93 -8.01 -28.33
C ILE A 9 -23.27 -7.28 -28.29
N ALA A 10 -24.38 -8.00 -28.04
CA ALA A 10 -25.70 -7.40 -27.93
C ALA A 10 -25.77 -6.39 -26.75
N ALA A 11 -25.19 -6.72 -25.59
CA ALA A 11 -25.14 -5.81 -24.44
C ALA A 11 -24.32 -4.56 -24.75
N ALA A 12 -23.17 -4.69 -25.39
CA ALA A 12 -22.35 -3.55 -25.81
C ALA A 12 -23.09 -2.63 -26.79
N ASN A 13 -23.77 -3.21 -27.79
CA ASN A 13 -24.55 -2.44 -28.74
C ASN A 13 -25.75 -1.71 -28.09
N ALA A 14 -26.34 -2.30 -27.04
CA ALA A 14 -27.40 -1.64 -26.25
C ALA A 14 -26.91 -0.39 -25.53
N GLU A 15 -25.62 -0.36 -25.15
CA GLU A 15 -24.93 0.80 -24.56
C GLU A 15 -24.35 1.77 -25.63
N ASN A 16 -24.74 1.62 -26.88
CA ASN A 16 -24.24 2.41 -28.01
C ASN A 16 -22.74 2.28 -28.26
N LEU A 17 -22.19 1.11 -27.97
CA LEU A 17 -20.81 0.74 -28.23
C LEU A 17 -20.73 -0.29 -29.36
N GLU A 18 -19.74 -0.15 -30.23
CA GLU A 18 -19.45 -1.17 -31.24
C GLU A 18 -18.59 -2.28 -30.64
N ALA A 19 -18.99 -3.53 -30.83
CA ALA A 19 -18.25 -4.70 -30.38
C ALA A 19 -18.21 -5.78 -31.47
N TYR A 20 -17.02 -6.34 -31.68
CA TYR A 20 -16.79 -7.38 -32.68
C TYR A 20 -15.88 -8.47 -32.12
N GLN A 21 -16.13 -9.71 -32.52
CA GLN A 21 -15.17 -10.78 -32.27
C GLN A 21 -14.02 -10.65 -33.26
N VAL A 22 -12.84 -10.36 -32.80
CA VAL A 22 -11.64 -10.14 -33.62
C VAL A 22 -10.65 -11.30 -33.61
N ALA A 23 -10.77 -12.22 -32.65
CA ALA A 23 -9.86 -13.34 -32.52
C ALA A 23 -10.48 -14.51 -31.75
N VAL A 24 -9.83 -15.65 -31.82
CA VAL A 24 -10.10 -16.86 -31.04
C VAL A 24 -8.81 -17.30 -30.35
N VAL A 25 -8.88 -17.64 -29.08
CA VAL A 25 -7.75 -18.22 -28.35
C VAL A 25 -7.56 -19.66 -28.81
N THR A 26 -6.36 -19.98 -29.30
CA THR A 26 -6.00 -21.30 -29.81
C THR A 26 -5.14 -22.08 -28.81
N LYS A 27 -5.07 -23.40 -28.98
CA LYS A 27 -4.21 -24.27 -28.19
C LYS A 27 -2.75 -24.17 -28.65
N GLU A 28 -2.53 -23.89 -29.92
CA GLU A 28 -1.21 -23.71 -30.50
C GLU A 28 -0.58 -22.43 -29.96
N PRO A 29 0.69 -22.49 -29.51
CA PRO A 29 1.38 -21.34 -28.90
C PRO A 29 1.89 -20.37 -30.00
N ARG A 30 0.96 -19.84 -30.80
CA ARG A 30 1.24 -18.91 -31.91
C ARG A 30 0.24 -17.77 -31.91
N MET A 31 0.67 -16.60 -32.37
CA MET A 31 -0.20 -15.48 -32.73
C MET A 31 -0.22 -15.42 -34.26
N VAL A 32 -1.37 -15.70 -34.84
CA VAL A 32 -1.60 -15.64 -36.28
C VAL A 32 -2.58 -14.53 -36.58
N MET A 33 -2.24 -13.67 -37.54
CA MET A 33 -3.10 -12.60 -38.02
C MET A 33 -3.40 -12.82 -39.53
N GLU A 34 -4.64 -12.75 -39.86
CA GLU A 34 -5.11 -12.86 -41.25
C GLU A 34 -5.79 -11.56 -41.71
N TRP A 35 -5.55 -11.16 -42.93
CA TRP A 35 -6.20 -10.03 -43.54
C TRP A 35 -6.56 -10.35 -45.01
N ASN A 36 -7.81 -10.17 -45.37
CA ASN A 36 -8.31 -10.47 -46.70
C ASN A 36 -7.94 -11.87 -47.23
N GLY A 37 -7.99 -12.90 -46.35
CA GLY A 37 -7.69 -14.29 -46.70
C GLY A 37 -6.19 -14.61 -46.83
N ALA A 38 -5.31 -13.68 -46.42
CA ALA A 38 -3.88 -13.91 -46.41
C ALA A 38 -3.33 -13.78 -44.96
N VAL A 39 -2.44 -14.69 -44.58
CA VAL A 39 -1.70 -14.58 -43.32
C VAL A 39 -0.70 -13.43 -43.44
N ILE A 40 -0.83 -12.42 -42.60
CA ILE A 40 0.03 -11.22 -42.57
C ILE A 40 1.03 -11.27 -41.39
N ALA A 41 0.76 -12.08 -40.37
CA ALA A 41 1.70 -12.37 -39.28
C ALA A 41 1.50 -13.79 -38.77
N ASP A 42 2.57 -14.47 -38.47
CA ASP A 42 2.59 -15.79 -37.84
C ASP A 42 3.81 -15.90 -36.93
N LEU A 43 3.61 -15.60 -35.63
CA LEU A 43 4.66 -15.46 -34.65
C LEU A 43 4.53 -16.52 -33.55
N SER A 44 5.62 -17.16 -33.20
CA SER A 44 5.63 -18.07 -32.06
C SER A 44 5.50 -17.33 -30.73
N ARG A 45 4.88 -17.97 -29.74
CA ARG A 45 4.79 -17.43 -28.38
C ARG A 45 6.18 -17.21 -27.75
N GLU A 46 7.12 -18.08 -28.06
CA GLU A 46 8.51 -17.95 -27.63
C GLU A 46 9.14 -16.65 -28.13
N PHE A 47 8.98 -16.34 -29.42
CA PHE A 47 9.44 -15.08 -29.99
C PHE A 47 8.80 -13.87 -29.29
N LEU A 48 7.48 -13.89 -29.08
CA LEU A 48 6.74 -12.80 -28.43
C LEU A 48 7.20 -12.59 -26.98
N ASN A 49 7.51 -13.65 -26.25
CA ASN A 49 7.97 -13.57 -24.86
C ASN A 49 9.38 -12.96 -24.72
N THR A 50 10.24 -13.09 -25.74
CA THR A 50 11.64 -12.63 -25.69
C THR A 50 11.94 -11.50 -26.66
N ASN A 51 10.97 -11.03 -27.46
CA ASN A 51 11.21 -10.17 -28.63
C ASN A 51 12.29 -10.74 -29.56
N GLY A 52 12.39 -12.07 -29.67
CA GLY A 52 13.36 -12.79 -30.50
C GLY A 52 14.80 -12.82 -29.96
N ALA A 53 15.05 -12.31 -28.76
CA ALA A 53 16.37 -12.29 -28.14
C ALA A 53 16.31 -12.74 -26.69
N VAL A 54 17.14 -13.71 -26.33
CA VAL A 54 17.36 -14.09 -24.93
C VAL A 54 18.17 -12.99 -24.27
N LYS A 55 17.64 -12.43 -23.17
CA LYS A 55 18.31 -11.39 -22.41
C LYS A 55 18.82 -11.96 -21.09
N HIS A 56 20.06 -11.65 -20.76
CA HIS A 56 20.68 -12.02 -19.50
C HIS A 56 21.06 -10.75 -18.73
N ALA A 57 20.77 -10.71 -17.45
CA ALA A 57 21.26 -9.68 -16.55
C ALA A 57 21.98 -10.36 -15.38
N ALA A 58 23.16 -9.85 -15.05
CA ALA A 58 23.83 -10.24 -13.82
C ALA A 58 23.26 -9.41 -12.66
N VAL A 59 23.01 -10.05 -11.54
CA VAL A 59 22.47 -9.43 -10.34
C VAL A 59 23.46 -9.65 -9.20
N ARG A 60 23.78 -8.60 -8.46
CA ARG A 60 24.59 -8.68 -7.25
C ARG A 60 23.90 -7.90 -6.13
N VAL A 61 23.37 -8.60 -5.14
CA VAL A 61 22.91 -7.97 -3.90
C VAL A 61 24.14 -7.58 -3.09
N ALA A 62 24.21 -6.31 -2.66
CA ALA A 62 25.30 -5.85 -1.82
C ALA A 62 25.24 -6.56 -0.47
N GLU A 63 26.36 -7.19 -0.07
CA GLU A 63 26.54 -7.59 1.31
C GLU A 63 26.69 -6.32 2.15
N LYS A 64 25.67 -5.99 2.91
CA LYS A 64 25.73 -4.92 3.89
C LYS A 64 25.62 -5.54 5.26
N GLU A 65 26.54 -5.16 6.17
CA GLU A 65 26.22 -5.25 7.59
C GLU A 65 24.87 -4.51 7.74
N ARG A 66 23.89 -5.17 8.36
CA ARG A 66 22.59 -4.54 8.65
C ARG A 66 22.87 -3.30 9.51
N ALA A 67 23.06 -2.17 8.87
CA ALA A 67 23.19 -0.92 9.55
C ALA A 67 21.85 -0.63 10.20
N GLU A 68 21.80 -0.60 11.51
CA GLU A 68 20.66 0.00 12.19
C GLU A 68 20.49 1.41 11.62
N LEU A 69 19.33 1.66 11.01
CA LEU A 69 18.98 3.01 10.63
C LEU A 69 19.06 3.87 11.89
N ALA A 70 19.88 4.90 11.83
CA ALA A 70 19.90 5.90 12.90
C ALA A 70 18.47 6.43 13.04
N LYS A 71 17.82 6.06 14.15
CA LYS A 71 16.46 6.50 14.45
C LYS A 71 16.45 8.01 14.51
N PRO A 72 15.55 8.72 13.79
CA PRO A 72 15.53 10.17 13.85
C PRO A 72 15.31 10.60 15.30
N ARG A 73 16.27 11.34 15.84
CA ARG A 73 16.18 11.92 17.17
C ARG A 73 15.77 13.38 17.04
N PHE A 74 14.58 13.69 17.53
CA PHE A 74 14.09 15.06 17.57
C PHE A 74 14.38 15.67 18.95
N GLY A 75 14.83 16.91 18.98
CA GLY A 75 15.08 17.62 20.24
C GLY A 75 13.80 17.98 20.99
N SER A 76 12.68 18.06 20.29
CA SER A 76 11.36 18.36 20.84
C SER A 76 10.24 17.82 19.96
N LEU A 77 9.00 17.75 20.50
CA LEU A 77 7.79 17.48 19.72
C LEU A 77 7.58 18.49 18.58
N ARG A 78 8.01 19.73 18.79
CA ARG A 78 7.92 20.78 17.77
C ARG A 78 8.87 20.50 16.61
N ASP A 79 10.09 20.09 16.88
CA ASP A 79 11.07 19.74 15.86
C ASP A 79 10.60 18.53 15.06
N MET A 80 10.02 17.54 15.76
CA MET A 80 9.39 16.38 15.10
C MET A 80 8.27 16.81 14.16
N ALA A 81 7.33 17.63 14.64
CA ALA A 81 6.20 18.10 13.84
C ALA A 81 6.63 18.96 12.64
N ALA A 82 7.76 19.66 12.74
CA ALA A 82 8.31 20.49 11.67
C ALA A 82 9.15 19.71 10.66
N SER A 83 9.54 18.47 10.98
CA SER A 83 10.32 17.64 10.06
C SER A 83 9.50 17.28 8.81
N LEU A 84 10.16 17.14 7.66
CA LEU A 84 9.49 16.73 6.40
C LEU A 84 8.80 15.37 6.52
N LYS A 85 9.28 14.51 7.41
CA LYS A 85 8.72 13.17 7.63
C LYS A 85 7.36 13.22 8.35
N CYS A 86 7.20 14.13 9.33
CA CYS A 86 6.02 14.23 10.19
C CYS A 86 5.15 15.47 9.92
N ALA A 87 5.63 16.42 9.15
CA ALA A 87 4.88 17.64 8.82
C ALA A 87 3.57 17.35 8.09
N SER A 88 2.57 18.19 8.32
CA SER A 88 1.27 18.06 7.66
C SER A 88 1.40 18.18 6.14
N ARG A 89 0.79 17.23 5.42
CA ARG A 89 0.69 17.20 3.96
C ARG A 89 -0.61 17.84 3.45
N ARG A 90 -1.28 18.64 4.28
CA ARG A 90 -2.57 19.24 3.97
C ARG A 90 -2.54 20.04 2.67
N GLY A 91 -1.52 20.84 2.44
CA GLY A 91 -1.38 21.61 1.21
C GLY A 91 -1.28 20.77 -0.07
N LEU A 92 -0.83 19.51 0.02
CA LEU A 92 -0.87 18.58 -1.10
C LEU A 92 -2.26 17.97 -1.26
N ALA A 93 -2.90 17.54 -0.16
CA ALA A 93 -4.22 16.93 -0.18
C ALA A 93 -5.31 17.91 -0.68
N GLU A 94 -5.24 19.19 -0.34
CA GLU A 94 -6.19 20.21 -0.78
C GLU A 94 -6.15 20.53 -2.28
N ARG A 95 -5.14 20.03 -3.00
CA ARG A 95 -5.06 20.15 -4.47
C ARG A 95 -5.84 19.09 -5.21
N PHE A 96 -6.29 18.07 -4.51
CA PHE A 96 -7.04 16.95 -5.08
C PHE A 96 -8.46 16.94 -4.54
N ASP A 97 -9.41 16.64 -5.40
CA ASP A 97 -10.79 16.45 -5.00
C ASP A 97 -10.96 15.07 -4.36
N SER A 98 -11.02 15.04 -3.02
CA SER A 98 -11.20 13.84 -2.23
C SER A 98 -12.64 13.31 -2.20
N THR A 99 -13.57 14.02 -2.84
CA THR A 99 -15.00 13.69 -2.89
C THR A 99 -15.45 13.21 -4.28
N VAL A 100 -14.53 13.07 -5.22
CA VAL A 100 -14.83 12.55 -6.56
C VAL A 100 -15.58 11.22 -6.46
N GLY A 101 -16.71 11.12 -7.18
CA GLY A 101 -17.58 9.96 -7.15
C GLY A 101 -18.51 9.87 -5.93
N ALA A 102 -18.42 10.82 -4.98
CA ALA A 102 -19.26 10.92 -3.78
C ALA A 102 -19.26 9.64 -2.90
N GLY A 103 -18.26 8.77 -3.05
CA GLY A 103 -18.12 7.52 -2.29
C GLY A 103 -17.22 7.61 -1.06
N SER A 104 -16.62 8.76 -0.75
CA SER A 104 -15.65 8.90 0.36
C SER A 104 -16.29 8.66 1.71
N VAL A 105 -15.75 7.69 2.48
CA VAL A 105 -16.13 7.39 3.86
C VAL A 105 -15.25 8.17 4.84
N LEU A 106 -13.95 8.28 4.54
CA LEU A 106 -13.01 9.09 5.31
C LEU A 106 -12.51 10.24 4.44
N MET A 107 -12.58 11.45 4.98
CA MET A 107 -11.90 12.60 4.39
C MET A 107 -10.40 12.56 4.71
N PRO A 108 -9.53 13.19 3.90
CA PRO A 108 -8.08 13.19 4.14
C PRO A 108 -7.66 13.68 5.52
N PHE A 109 -8.47 14.54 6.14
CA PHE A 109 -8.27 15.05 7.49
C PHE A 109 -9.57 14.98 8.29
N GLY A 110 -9.53 14.25 9.41
CA GLY A 110 -10.68 14.00 10.28
C GLY A 110 -10.75 14.91 11.51
N GLY A 111 -11.85 14.70 12.26
CA GLY A 111 -12.20 15.43 13.47
C GLY A 111 -12.87 16.78 13.21
N LYS A 112 -13.36 17.41 14.26
CA LYS A 112 -14.07 18.71 14.20
C LYS A 112 -13.25 19.84 13.58
N THR A 113 -11.91 19.76 13.73
CA THR A 113 -10.99 20.76 13.15
C THR A 113 -10.39 20.34 11.82
N GLN A 114 -10.70 19.16 11.33
CA GLN A 114 -10.15 18.57 10.10
C GLN A 114 -8.61 18.66 10.05
N ARG A 115 -7.94 18.13 11.10
CA ARG A 115 -6.47 18.21 11.24
C ARG A 115 -5.78 16.88 11.49
N THR A 116 -6.49 15.83 11.93
CA THR A 116 -5.90 14.49 12.03
C THR A 116 -5.88 13.86 10.64
N PRO A 117 -4.71 13.55 10.08
CA PRO A 117 -4.63 12.91 8.77
C PRO A 117 -5.19 11.49 8.83
N ALA A 118 -5.96 11.10 7.82
CA ALA A 118 -6.32 9.69 7.62
C ALA A 118 -5.10 8.91 7.13
N GLN A 119 -4.89 7.71 7.67
CA GLN A 119 -3.81 6.81 7.22
C GLN A 119 -4.22 5.92 6.05
N VAL A 120 -5.51 5.95 5.71
CA VAL A 120 -6.10 5.14 4.63
C VAL A 120 -7.06 5.98 3.81
N MET A 121 -7.32 5.56 2.59
CA MET A 121 -8.48 5.95 1.82
C MET A 121 -9.59 4.93 2.06
N ALA A 122 -10.80 5.37 2.37
CA ALA A 122 -11.98 4.52 2.51
C ALA A 122 -13.11 5.06 1.64
N ALA A 123 -13.66 4.21 0.77
CA ALA A 123 -14.72 4.59 -0.15
C ALA A 123 -15.74 3.47 -0.33
N VAL A 124 -17.00 3.84 -0.47
CA VAL A 124 -18.11 2.93 -0.80
C VAL A 124 -17.89 2.35 -2.19
N PHE A 125 -18.19 1.08 -2.40
CA PHE A 125 -18.15 0.50 -3.73
C PHE A 125 -19.17 1.19 -4.65
N PRO A 126 -18.77 1.50 -5.90
CA PRO A 126 -19.72 2.04 -6.87
C PRO A 126 -20.80 1.00 -7.19
N VAL A 127 -22.04 1.44 -7.21
CA VAL A 127 -23.21 0.64 -7.61
C VAL A 127 -23.99 1.36 -8.69
N LEU A 128 -24.86 0.64 -9.38
CA LEU A 128 -25.70 1.22 -10.44
C LEU A 128 -26.63 2.29 -9.86
N PRO A 129 -27.05 3.27 -10.67
CA PRO A 129 -27.99 4.31 -10.27
C PRO A 129 -29.27 3.72 -9.63
N GLY A 130 -29.66 4.23 -8.46
CA GLY A 130 -30.80 3.75 -7.68
C GLY A 130 -30.52 2.56 -6.76
N GLN A 131 -29.30 2.01 -6.78
CA GLN A 131 -28.85 1.02 -5.82
C GLN A 131 -28.08 1.69 -4.68
N ALA A 132 -28.04 1.01 -3.52
CA ALA A 132 -27.25 1.43 -2.36
C ALA A 132 -26.51 0.21 -1.79
N THR A 133 -25.34 0.47 -1.20
CA THR A 133 -24.56 -0.56 -0.51
C THR A 133 -23.89 0.02 0.73
N ASP A 134 -23.68 -0.82 1.74
CA ASP A 134 -22.86 -0.55 2.92
C ASP A 134 -21.43 -1.08 2.77
N GLN A 135 -21.13 -1.71 1.63
CA GLN A 135 -19.80 -2.26 1.35
C GLN A 135 -18.86 -1.17 0.89
N ALA A 136 -17.66 -1.18 1.43
CA ALA A 136 -16.59 -0.24 1.13
C ALA A 136 -15.26 -0.97 0.92
N SER A 137 -14.34 -0.31 0.27
CA SER A 137 -12.92 -0.69 0.26
C SER A 137 -12.12 0.29 1.10
N VAL A 138 -11.10 -0.24 1.76
CA VAL A 138 -10.06 0.54 2.41
C VAL A 138 -8.73 0.24 1.73
N MET A 139 -8.00 1.29 1.36
CA MET A 139 -6.66 1.19 0.79
C MET A 139 -5.68 1.96 1.66
N ALA A 140 -4.59 1.31 2.01
CA ALA A 140 -3.46 1.89 2.73
C ALA A 140 -2.18 1.77 1.90
N TRP A 141 -1.15 2.51 2.30
CA TRP A 141 0.17 2.44 1.70
C TRP A 141 1.26 2.41 2.77
N GLY A 142 2.37 1.75 2.45
CA GLY A 142 3.59 1.73 3.26
C GLY A 142 4.79 2.03 2.37
N CYS A 143 5.67 2.91 2.82
CA CYS A 143 6.91 3.27 2.13
C CYS A 143 7.82 4.05 3.07
N ASP A 144 9.10 3.68 3.09
CA ASP A 144 10.17 4.48 3.72
C ASP A 144 11.40 4.50 2.79
N PRO A 145 11.53 5.52 1.92
CA PRO A 145 12.64 5.62 0.98
C PRO A 145 14.01 5.73 1.65
N GLU A 146 14.10 6.29 2.87
CA GLU A 146 15.35 6.34 3.63
C GLU A 146 15.80 4.93 4.01
N GLN A 147 14.87 4.12 4.52
CA GLN A 147 15.16 2.73 4.86
C GLN A 147 15.49 1.89 3.64
N THR A 148 14.70 2.03 2.55
CA THR A 148 14.93 1.29 1.30
C THR A 148 16.27 1.67 0.67
N SER A 149 16.74 2.91 0.86
CA SER A 149 18.06 3.35 0.39
C SER A 149 19.22 2.70 1.17
N VAL A 150 19.02 2.44 2.45
CA VAL A 150 20.02 1.75 3.29
C VAL A 150 20.00 0.26 3.06
N ASP A 151 18.82 -0.35 3.09
CA ASP A 151 18.59 -1.77 2.87
C ASP A 151 17.28 -1.97 2.10
N PRO A 152 17.35 -2.23 0.78
CA PRO A 152 16.15 -2.43 -0.05
C PRO A 152 15.27 -3.58 0.40
N TYR A 153 15.86 -4.67 0.91
CA TYR A 153 15.11 -5.82 1.43
C TYR A 153 14.27 -5.42 2.64
N ILE A 154 14.91 -4.86 3.68
CA ILE A 154 14.24 -4.47 4.93
C ILE A 154 13.24 -3.34 4.67
N GLY A 155 13.59 -2.36 3.82
CA GLY A 155 12.68 -1.26 3.47
C GLY A 155 11.40 -1.75 2.80
N ALA A 156 11.52 -2.66 1.85
CA ALA A 156 10.39 -3.25 1.15
C ALA A 156 9.55 -4.18 2.05
N TYR A 157 10.21 -5.03 2.84
CA TYR A 157 9.56 -5.88 3.83
C TYR A 157 8.71 -5.04 4.80
N ASN A 158 9.28 -4.00 5.40
CA ASN A 158 8.57 -3.12 6.31
C ASN A 158 7.45 -2.30 5.63
N ALA A 159 7.60 -1.98 4.34
CA ALA A 159 6.53 -1.30 3.59
C ALA A 159 5.26 -2.15 3.53
N VAL A 160 5.39 -3.47 3.37
CA VAL A 160 4.24 -4.41 3.39
C VAL A 160 3.58 -4.40 4.77
N TYR A 161 4.34 -4.57 5.83
CA TYR A 161 3.80 -4.56 7.20
C TYR A 161 3.15 -3.22 7.56
N THR A 162 3.73 -2.11 7.12
CA THR A 162 3.17 -0.77 7.37
C THR A 162 1.81 -0.60 6.69
N SER A 163 1.68 -0.99 5.42
CA SER A 163 0.40 -0.90 4.71
C SER A 163 -0.68 -1.78 5.36
N MET A 164 -0.32 -2.99 5.79
CA MET A 164 -1.23 -3.91 6.48
C MET A 164 -1.64 -3.39 7.86
N ALA A 165 -0.70 -2.86 8.65
CA ALA A 165 -0.99 -2.27 9.96
C ALA A 165 -1.99 -1.10 9.86
N LYS A 166 -1.86 -0.27 8.82
CA LYS A 166 -2.80 0.84 8.55
C LYS A 166 -4.21 0.33 8.20
N LEU A 167 -4.32 -0.75 7.42
CA LEU A 167 -5.63 -1.37 7.16
C LEU A 167 -6.29 -1.83 8.45
N VAL A 168 -5.55 -2.52 9.32
CA VAL A 168 -6.06 -3.01 10.59
C VAL A 168 -6.46 -1.86 11.52
N ALA A 169 -5.65 -0.80 11.59
CA ALA A 169 -5.97 0.40 12.35
C ALA A 169 -7.25 1.09 11.84
N ALA A 170 -7.57 0.96 10.56
CA ALA A 170 -8.82 1.45 9.98
C ALA A 170 -10.02 0.51 10.17
N GLY A 171 -9.85 -0.63 10.86
CA GLY A 171 -10.91 -1.59 11.15
C GLY A 171 -10.97 -2.81 10.23
N ALA A 172 -10.13 -2.88 9.19
CA ALA A 172 -10.15 -3.98 8.24
C ALA A 172 -9.56 -5.28 8.79
N ASP A 173 -10.02 -6.40 8.24
CA ASP A 173 -9.44 -7.72 8.47
C ASP A 173 -8.26 -7.94 7.53
N TYR A 174 -7.03 -8.05 8.08
CA TYR A 174 -5.84 -8.26 7.27
C TYR A 174 -5.87 -9.55 6.44
N LYS A 175 -6.62 -10.57 6.88
CA LYS A 175 -6.77 -11.85 6.17
C LYS A 175 -7.54 -11.72 4.85
N LYS A 176 -8.26 -10.61 4.66
CA LYS A 176 -8.99 -10.29 3.43
C LYS A 176 -8.23 -9.29 2.55
N ALA A 177 -7.02 -8.95 2.94
CA ALA A 177 -6.24 -7.98 2.20
C ALA A 177 -5.53 -8.60 0.99
N TYR A 178 -5.47 -7.81 -0.08
CA TYR A 178 -4.61 -8.04 -1.23
C TYR A 178 -3.63 -6.89 -1.36
N LEU A 179 -2.46 -7.20 -1.93
CA LEU A 179 -1.37 -6.26 -2.08
C LEU A 179 -1.17 -5.88 -3.55
N SER A 180 -0.59 -4.70 -3.77
CA SER A 180 -0.06 -4.26 -5.06
C SER A 180 1.19 -3.44 -4.80
N PHE A 181 2.25 -3.64 -5.60
CA PHE A 181 3.52 -2.96 -5.38
C PHE A 181 3.83 -1.99 -6.50
N GLN A 182 4.42 -0.87 -6.13
CA GLN A 182 4.97 0.11 -7.05
C GLN A 182 6.46 0.27 -6.78
N GLU A 183 7.28 -0.07 -7.76
CA GLU A 183 8.72 0.13 -7.70
C GLU A 183 9.17 1.33 -8.52
N PHE A 184 10.15 2.09 -8.00
CA PHE A 184 10.81 3.15 -8.72
C PHE A 184 12.28 3.19 -8.34
N PHE A 185 13.13 2.79 -9.29
CA PHE A 185 14.58 2.71 -9.13
C PHE A 185 15.28 3.47 -10.24
N GLU A 186 16.58 3.71 -10.05
CA GLU A 186 17.45 4.28 -11.06
C GLU A 186 17.56 3.38 -12.29
N LYS A 187 18.08 3.90 -13.40
CA LYS A 187 18.40 3.10 -14.58
C LYS A 187 19.41 2.01 -14.24
N LEU A 188 19.04 0.77 -14.47
CA LEU A 188 19.84 -0.39 -14.04
C LEU A 188 21.09 -0.60 -14.89
N ARG A 189 21.08 -0.20 -16.16
CA ARG A 189 22.18 -0.35 -17.11
C ARG A 189 22.69 -1.80 -17.14
N ASN A 190 23.98 -2.02 -17.41
CA ASN A 190 24.63 -3.32 -17.30
C ASN A 190 25.46 -3.42 -15.99
N GLU A 191 24.92 -2.91 -14.90
CA GLU A 191 25.57 -2.82 -13.60
C GLU A 191 24.90 -3.78 -12.60
N PRO A 192 25.54 -4.92 -12.26
CA PRO A 192 24.92 -5.94 -11.42
C PRO A 192 24.43 -5.44 -10.05
N GLU A 193 25.11 -4.45 -9.47
CA GLU A 193 24.76 -3.85 -8.18
C GLU A 193 23.48 -3.02 -8.27
N ARG A 194 23.24 -2.37 -9.42
CA ARG A 194 21.97 -1.63 -9.64
C ARG A 194 20.81 -2.59 -9.77
N TRP A 195 20.99 -3.73 -10.45
CA TRP A 195 20.01 -4.80 -10.53
C TRP A 195 19.75 -5.47 -9.16
N GLY A 196 20.75 -5.48 -8.29
CA GLY A 196 20.64 -6.02 -6.94
C GLY A 196 19.65 -5.30 -6.05
N LYS A 197 19.42 -4.00 -6.25
CA LYS A 197 18.52 -3.20 -5.42
C LYS A 197 17.04 -3.60 -5.58
N PRO A 198 16.43 -3.52 -6.79
CA PRO A 198 15.05 -3.96 -6.97
C PRO A 198 14.88 -5.45 -6.68
N PHE A 199 15.85 -6.29 -7.05
CA PHE A 199 15.81 -7.71 -6.73
C PHE A 199 15.75 -7.97 -5.22
N SER A 200 16.57 -7.27 -4.44
CA SER A 200 16.56 -7.35 -2.98
C SER A 200 15.24 -6.86 -2.38
N ALA A 201 14.69 -5.77 -2.90
CA ALA A 201 13.38 -5.24 -2.47
C ALA A 201 12.26 -6.25 -2.75
N LEU A 202 12.23 -6.86 -3.93
CA LEU A 202 11.26 -7.92 -4.25
C LEU A 202 11.36 -9.12 -3.32
N LEU A 203 12.56 -9.59 -2.97
CA LEU A 203 12.73 -10.68 -2.00
C LEU A 203 12.12 -10.30 -0.64
N GLY A 204 12.33 -9.07 -0.16
CA GLY A 204 11.72 -8.59 1.07
C GLY A 204 10.20 -8.61 1.02
N THR A 205 9.59 -8.21 -0.12
CA THR A 205 8.13 -8.29 -0.26
C THR A 205 7.62 -9.72 -0.35
N VAL A 206 8.38 -10.63 -0.97
CA VAL A 206 8.00 -12.06 -1.05
C VAL A 206 7.96 -12.67 0.35
N ASP A 207 8.98 -12.45 1.15
CA ASP A 207 9.01 -12.98 2.52
C ASP A 207 7.88 -12.42 3.37
N ALA A 208 7.62 -11.11 3.30
CA ALA A 208 6.49 -10.48 4.00
C ALA A 208 5.13 -11.07 3.58
N GLN A 209 4.93 -11.33 2.26
CA GLN A 209 3.71 -11.95 1.75
C GLN A 209 3.52 -13.37 2.28
N LEU A 210 4.59 -14.17 2.28
CA LEU A 210 4.55 -15.55 2.79
C LEU A 210 4.23 -15.58 4.29
N GLU A 211 4.85 -14.72 5.08
CA GLU A 211 4.63 -14.65 6.52
C GLU A 211 3.22 -14.17 6.88
N LEU A 212 2.71 -13.17 6.17
CA LEU A 212 1.38 -12.62 6.41
C LEU A 212 0.25 -13.42 5.77
N GLY A 213 0.57 -14.29 4.81
CA GLY A 213 -0.42 -15.01 4.01
C GLY A 213 -1.23 -14.08 3.09
N ALA A 214 -0.66 -12.95 2.68
CA ALA A 214 -1.29 -11.93 1.83
C ALA A 214 -0.64 -11.91 0.45
N ALA A 215 -1.46 -12.04 -0.61
CA ALA A 215 -0.95 -12.09 -1.97
C ALA A 215 -0.94 -10.72 -2.65
N ALA A 216 0.13 -10.43 -3.40
CA ALA A 216 0.12 -9.33 -4.34
C ALA A 216 -0.60 -9.75 -5.64
N ILE A 217 -1.57 -8.95 -6.07
CA ILE A 217 -2.33 -9.19 -7.31
C ILE A 217 -1.58 -8.70 -8.55
N GLY A 218 -0.54 -7.90 -8.34
CA GLY A 218 0.28 -7.30 -9.37
C GLY A 218 1.02 -6.08 -8.86
N GLY A 219 1.48 -5.27 -9.79
CA GLY A 219 2.23 -4.08 -9.48
C GLY A 219 2.73 -3.40 -10.74
N LYS A 220 3.63 -2.44 -10.58
CA LYS A 220 4.26 -1.74 -11.67
C LYS A 220 5.69 -1.38 -11.29
N ASP A 221 6.62 -1.73 -12.17
CA ASP A 221 8.03 -1.42 -12.01
C ASP A 221 8.44 -0.25 -12.92
N SER A 222 9.33 0.57 -12.45
CA SER A 222 9.98 1.58 -13.24
C SER A 222 11.45 1.71 -12.87
N MET A 223 12.31 1.40 -13.83
CA MET A 223 13.76 1.48 -13.70
C MET A 223 14.28 2.65 -14.56
N SER A 224 13.61 3.80 -14.47
CA SER A 224 13.88 5.00 -15.27
C SER A 224 14.28 6.23 -14.44
N GLY A 225 14.47 6.04 -13.14
CA GLY A 225 14.68 7.11 -12.17
C GLY A 225 16.09 7.72 -12.18
N THR A 226 16.68 7.93 -13.36
CA THR A 226 17.98 8.60 -13.50
C THR A 226 17.84 9.80 -14.41
N PHE A 227 18.26 10.96 -13.95
CA PHE A 227 18.38 12.18 -14.75
C PHE A 227 19.80 12.73 -14.62
N LEU A 228 20.56 12.68 -15.70
CA LEU A 228 21.99 13.00 -15.73
C LEU A 228 22.77 12.14 -14.72
N ASP A 229 23.27 12.76 -13.66
CA ASP A 229 24.03 12.17 -12.54
C ASP A 229 23.17 11.96 -11.26
N LEU A 230 21.90 12.36 -11.30
CA LEU A 230 20.97 12.17 -10.19
C LEU A 230 20.21 10.86 -10.36
N ASP A 231 20.31 9.99 -9.37
CA ASP A 231 19.51 8.79 -9.23
C ASP A 231 18.41 8.99 -8.20
N VAL A 232 17.21 8.52 -8.50
CA VAL A 232 16.12 8.46 -7.52
C VAL A 232 16.50 7.55 -6.35
N PRO A 233 16.15 7.88 -5.11
CA PRO A 233 16.29 6.94 -4.01
C PRO A 233 15.55 5.63 -4.32
N PRO A 234 16.14 4.45 -4.02
CA PRO A 234 15.45 3.18 -4.09
C PRO A 234 14.08 3.25 -3.40
N THR A 235 13.03 2.98 -4.14
CA THR A 235 11.66 3.15 -3.65
C THR A 235 10.82 1.92 -3.98
N LEU A 236 10.20 1.33 -2.96
CA LEU A 236 9.12 0.37 -3.10
C LEU A 236 7.96 0.82 -2.22
N ILE A 237 6.78 0.96 -2.82
CA ILE A 237 5.55 1.28 -2.14
C ILE A 237 4.67 0.03 -2.12
N SER A 238 4.24 -0.41 -0.95
CA SER A 238 3.21 -1.42 -0.80
C SER A 238 1.86 -0.73 -0.67
N PHE A 239 0.91 -1.09 -1.52
CA PHE A 239 -0.51 -0.78 -1.35
C PHE A 239 -1.21 -2.03 -0.85
N ALA A 240 -2.01 -1.89 0.20
CA ALA A 240 -2.86 -2.94 0.73
C ALA A 240 -4.32 -2.53 0.62
N VAL A 241 -5.18 -3.42 0.15
CA VAL A 241 -6.62 -3.16 -0.06
C VAL A 241 -7.43 -4.27 0.59
N ALA A 242 -8.45 -3.91 1.35
CA ALA A 242 -9.38 -4.86 1.95
C ALA A 242 -10.82 -4.34 1.89
N PRO A 243 -11.83 -5.23 1.74
CA PRO A 243 -13.23 -4.87 1.87
C PRO A 243 -13.65 -4.81 3.34
N LEU A 244 -14.58 -3.90 3.66
CA LEU A 244 -15.27 -3.86 4.94
C LEU A 244 -16.60 -3.11 4.77
N LYS A 245 -17.41 -3.06 5.86
CA LYS A 245 -18.60 -2.22 5.86
C LYS A 245 -18.27 -0.80 6.24
N THR A 246 -19.01 0.15 5.71
CA THR A 246 -18.83 1.57 6.03
C THR A 246 -18.93 1.88 7.52
N GLY A 247 -19.83 1.16 8.24
CA GLY A 247 -20.01 1.31 9.68
C GLY A 247 -18.86 0.78 10.54
N ASP A 248 -17.98 -0.07 9.96
CA ASP A 248 -16.83 -0.66 10.65
C ASP A 248 -15.53 0.15 10.43
N VAL A 249 -15.58 1.18 9.58
CA VAL A 249 -14.41 2.03 9.32
C VAL A 249 -14.09 2.87 10.53
N LEU A 250 -12.88 2.75 11.05
CA LEU A 250 -12.36 3.57 12.14
C LEU A 250 -11.63 4.80 11.61
N SER A 251 -11.95 5.95 12.16
CA SER A 251 -11.17 7.18 11.91
C SER A 251 -10.19 7.42 13.06
N PRO A 252 -9.00 7.99 12.76
CA PRO A 252 -7.86 7.95 13.69
C PRO A 252 -7.90 8.98 14.82
N GLU A 253 -8.67 10.05 14.75
CA GLU A 253 -8.69 11.09 15.77
C GLU A 253 -9.30 10.62 17.10
N PHE A 254 -8.76 11.04 18.25
CA PHE A 254 -9.37 10.81 19.56
C PHE A 254 -10.81 11.35 19.60
N LYS A 255 -11.76 10.58 20.16
CA LYS A 255 -13.19 10.91 20.17
C LYS A 255 -13.62 11.61 21.46
N GLU A 256 -13.15 11.12 22.61
CA GLU A 256 -13.58 11.55 23.93
C GLU A 256 -12.40 11.58 24.90
N ALA A 257 -12.38 12.55 25.80
CA ALA A 257 -11.39 12.62 26.87
C ALA A 257 -11.66 11.55 27.95
N GLY A 258 -10.59 11.09 28.61
CA GLY A 258 -10.69 10.11 29.71
C GLY A 258 -10.66 8.64 29.25
N HIS A 259 -10.69 8.36 27.95
CA HIS A 259 -10.55 7.00 27.47
C HIS A 259 -9.08 6.52 27.54
N PRO A 260 -8.82 5.26 27.92
CA PRO A 260 -7.48 4.70 27.92
C PRO A 260 -6.98 4.49 26.50
N VAL A 261 -5.67 4.60 26.35
CA VAL A 261 -4.97 4.30 25.09
C VAL A 261 -4.11 3.06 25.30
N TYR A 262 -4.25 2.09 24.40
CA TYR A 262 -3.52 0.84 24.41
C TYR A 262 -2.61 0.73 23.21
N LEU A 263 -1.45 0.10 23.41
CA LEU A 263 -0.55 -0.27 22.34
C LEU A 263 -0.74 -1.75 22.02
N PHE A 264 -1.07 -2.05 20.76
CA PHE A 264 -1.11 -3.39 20.20
C PHE A 264 0.20 -3.62 19.45
N TYR A 265 0.98 -4.61 19.85
CA TYR A 265 2.26 -4.92 19.22
C TYR A 265 2.54 -6.43 19.28
N GLY A 266 3.46 -6.89 18.44
CA GLY A 266 4.02 -8.23 18.48
C GLY A 266 5.54 -8.19 18.45
N ALA A 267 6.18 -9.12 19.12
CA ALA A 267 7.63 -9.29 19.06
C ALA A 267 8.10 -10.05 17.82
N ASP A 268 7.17 -10.75 17.18
CA ASP A 268 7.35 -11.52 15.95
C ASP A 268 6.06 -11.46 15.11
N THR A 269 6.10 -12.02 13.91
CA THR A 269 4.95 -12.02 12.99
C THR A 269 3.72 -12.69 13.59
N GLU A 270 3.86 -13.80 14.30
CA GLU A 270 2.71 -14.54 14.84
C GLU A 270 2.04 -13.77 15.98
N SER A 271 2.80 -13.20 16.90
CA SER A 271 2.25 -12.36 17.97
C SER A 271 1.66 -11.05 17.43
N LEU A 272 2.22 -10.49 16.35
CA LEU A 272 1.67 -9.32 15.68
C LEU A 272 0.33 -9.66 15.00
N LYS A 273 0.23 -10.78 14.29
CA LYS A 273 -1.02 -11.25 13.69
C LYS A 273 -2.10 -11.45 14.74
N ALA A 274 -1.75 -12.05 15.89
CA ALA A 274 -2.67 -12.21 17.03
C ALA A 274 -3.12 -10.84 17.59
N ALA A 275 -2.22 -9.86 17.69
CA ALA A 275 -2.56 -8.51 18.12
C ALA A 275 -3.51 -7.81 17.11
N TRP A 276 -3.28 -7.98 15.80
CA TRP A 276 -4.16 -7.46 14.76
C TRP A 276 -5.56 -8.10 14.79
N GLU A 277 -5.65 -9.41 15.00
CA GLU A 277 -6.93 -10.12 15.15
C GLU A 277 -7.70 -9.65 16.39
N ALA A 278 -7.00 -9.45 17.51
CA ALA A 278 -7.59 -8.89 18.72
C ALA A 278 -8.13 -7.49 18.48
N LEU A 279 -7.35 -6.60 17.84
CA LEU A 279 -7.77 -5.24 17.51
C LEU A 279 -9.01 -5.24 16.60
N HIS A 280 -8.97 -6.03 15.51
CA HIS A 280 -10.10 -6.16 14.59
C HIS A 280 -11.36 -6.65 15.30
N THR A 281 -11.24 -7.69 16.14
CA THR A 281 -12.37 -8.22 16.93
C THR A 281 -12.94 -7.16 17.87
N LEU A 282 -12.09 -6.41 18.56
CA LEU A 282 -12.52 -5.32 19.44
C LEU A 282 -13.21 -4.18 18.66
N ALA A 283 -12.71 -3.88 17.47
CA ALA A 283 -13.28 -2.87 16.57
C ALA A 283 -14.70 -3.27 16.15
N LEU A 284 -14.91 -4.49 15.66
CA LEU A 284 -16.23 -5.02 15.28
C LEU A 284 -17.23 -5.04 16.45
N ASN A 285 -16.74 -5.19 17.68
CA ASN A 285 -17.58 -5.14 18.89
C ASN A 285 -17.78 -3.71 19.42
N GLY A 286 -17.38 -2.67 18.67
CA GLY A 286 -17.52 -1.26 19.06
C GLY A 286 -16.71 -0.85 20.28
N LYS A 287 -15.67 -1.63 20.64
CA LYS A 287 -14.79 -1.36 21.79
C LYS A 287 -13.62 -0.44 21.44
N VAL A 288 -13.32 -0.25 20.17
CA VAL A 288 -12.28 0.66 19.68
C VAL A 288 -12.94 1.91 19.10
N ARG A 289 -12.55 3.08 19.58
CA ARG A 289 -13.11 4.38 19.15
C ARG A 289 -12.24 5.07 18.10
N ALA A 290 -10.94 4.84 18.15
CA ALA A 290 -9.94 5.35 17.22
C ALA A 290 -8.71 4.46 17.27
N ALA A 291 -7.98 4.35 16.15
CA ALA A 291 -6.71 3.65 16.11
C ALA A 291 -5.75 4.31 15.12
N TRP A 292 -4.46 4.09 15.32
CA TRP A 292 -3.37 4.62 14.51
C TRP A 292 -2.27 3.57 14.36
N ALA A 293 -1.83 3.32 13.13
CA ALA A 293 -0.64 2.52 12.89
C ALA A 293 0.62 3.36 13.11
N VAL A 294 1.46 2.93 14.04
CA VAL A 294 2.67 3.69 14.43
C VAL A 294 3.74 3.55 13.36
N GLU A 295 4.18 4.65 12.78
CA GLU A 295 5.25 4.70 11.76
C GLU A 295 6.52 5.41 12.28
N ASN A 296 6.36 6.63 12.79
CA ASN A 296 7.47 7.49 13.20
C ASN A 296 7.57 7.62 14.74
N GLY A 297 7.05 6.63 15.47
CA GLY A 297 7.07 6.58 16.92
C GLY A 297 5.74 6.98 17.57
N LEU A 298 5.60 6.62 18.84
CA LEU A 298 4.38 6.86 19.61
C LEU A 298 4.03 8.35 19.74
N SER A 299 5.03 9.21 19.89
CA SER A 299 4.82 10.65 20.02
C SER A 299 4.15 11.26 18.77
N GLU A 300 4.59 10.82 17.57
CA GLU A 300 3.97 11.23 16.31
C GLU A 300 2.53 10.73 16.22
N ALA A 301 2.29 9.47 16.57
CA ALA A 301 0.97 8.86 16.53
C ALA A 301 -0.03 9.61 17.42
N VAL A 302 0.27 9.77 18.71
CA VAL A 302 -0.64 10.44 19.66
C VAL A 302 -0.81 11.93 19.35
N MET A 303 0.22 12.60 18.82
CA MET A 303 0.15 13.98 18.37
C MET A 303 -0.88 14.12 17.24
N ASN A 304 -0.79 13.28 16.20
CA ASN A 304 -1.73 13.32 15.08
C ASN A 304 -3.16 12.98 15.51
N MET A 305 -3.34 11.96 16.37
CA MET A 305 -4.66 11.60 16.90
C MET A 305 -5.29 12.73 17.72
N SER A 306 -4.50 13.60 18.32
CA SER A 306 -4.96 14.72 19.16
C SER A 306 -5.54 15.90 18.37
N PHE A 307 -5.08 16.12 17.13
CA PHE A 307 -5.37 17.37 16.40
C PHE A 307 -6.84 17.52 16.00
N GLY A 308 -7.48 16.46 15.53
CA GLY A 308 -8.80 16.53 14.90
C GLY A 308 -9.90 17.01 15.83
N ASN A 309 -9.89 16.59 17.07
CA ASN A 309 -10.89 16.98 18.09
C ASN A 309 -10.29 17.81 19.22
N ARG A 310 -9.00 18.19 19.14
CA ARG A 310 -8.29 18.96 20.18
C ARG A 310 -8.30 18.25 21.54
N ILE A 311 -8.18 16.93 21.54
CA ILE A 311 -8.12 16.11 22.75
C ILE A 311 -6.66 15.79 23.00
N GLY A 312 -6.17 16.19 24.19
CA GLY A 312 -4.81 15.95 24.62
C GLY A 312 -4.54 14.49 24.99
N PHE A 313 -3.27 14.17 25.16
CA PHE A 313 -2.79 12.89 25.64
C PHE A 313 -1.87 13.11 26.83
N ALA A 314 -2.05 12.32 27.88
CA ALA A 314 -1.17 12.29 29.05
C ALA A 314 -0.73 10.85 29.30
N ALA A 315 0.55 10.64 29.50
CA ALA A 315 1.12 9.35 29.90
C ALA A 315 1.93 9.50 31.17
N GLU A 316 1.66 8.65 32.14
CA GLU A 316 2.51 8.47 33.30
C GLU A 316 3.61 7.46 32.93
N ASN A 317 4.88 7.81 33.11
CA ASN A 317 6.03 6.92 32.84
C ASN A 317 6.16 6.42 31.38
N MET A 318 6.16 7.32 30.41
CA MET A 318 6.69 6.98 29.08
C MET A 318 8.23 6.86 29.13
N SER A 319 8.73 5.88 29.88
CA SER A 319 10.10 5.40 29.78
C SER A 319 10.33 4.56 28.51
N VAL A 320 9.31 4.40 27.72
CA VAL A 320 9.46 3.86 26.38
C VAL A 320 10.29 4.89 25.64
N SER A 321 11.56 4.57 25.44
CA SER A 321 12.41 5.33 24.54
C SER A 321 11.59 5.66 23.31
N TYR A 322 11.78 6.82 22.71
CA TYR A 322 11.15 7.24 21.44
C TYR A 322 11.47 6.29 20.29
N THR A 323 11.83 5.06 20.61
CA THR A 323 12.19 3.99 19.71
C THR A 323 10.94 3.44 19.09
N HIS A 324 10.97 3.35 17.79
CA HIS A 324 10.00 2.68 16.96
C HIS A 324 9.59 1.34 17.59
N LEU A 325 8.33 1.19 17.95
CA LEU A 325 7.74 -0.12 18.05
C LEU A 325 7.49 -0.57 16.62
N ARG A 326 8.53 -1.08 16.01
CA ARG A 326 8.40 -1.83 14.78
C ARG A 326 7.78 -3.16 15.12
N ALA A 327 6.96 -3.64 14.21
CA ALA A 327 6.50 -5.02 14.20
C ALA A 327 7.66 -6.03 14.13
N HIS A 328 8.88 -5.58 13.95
CA HIS A 328 10.11 -6.37 13.86
C HIS A 328 11.28 -5.62 14.48
N GLU A 329 11.55 -5.90 15.75
CA GLU A 329 12.89 -5.89 16.29
C GLU A 329 13.23 -7.35 16.62
N THR A 330 13.92 -8.00 15.72
CA THR A 330 14.73 -9.18 16.00
C THR A 330 16.18 -8.78 15.96
#